data_3c4a19e4e943aa6bc10cbe8b2c2e7305
#
_entry.id   3c4a19e4e943aa6bc10cbe8b2c2e7305
#
_cell.length_a   1.000
_cell.length_b   1.000
_cell.length_c   1.000
_cell.angle_alpha   90.00
_cell.angle_beta   90.00
_cell.angle_gamma   90.00
#
_symmetry.space_group_name_H-M   'P 1'
#
loop_
_entity.id
_entity.type
_entity.pdbx_description
1 polymer ?
#
loop_
_entity_poly.entity_id
_entity_poly.type
_entity_poly.pdbx_seq_one_letter_code
_entity_poly.pdbx_strand_id
1 'polypeptide(L)'
;MSELNTTIRWKPQSTGTGRFGKWLENLNDWNLSRSRFWGTPLPIWRSETGEEKCIESIQQLYDEIELSVKAGNMSSNPLKEKGFVPGDYSDENYHKIDLHRPYVDNIILTSETGKPMKRELDLMDVWFDSGSMPFAQIHYPFENRDQIDKNLSFPADFIAEGVDQTRGWFFTLHAIATMIRDSVAYKAVVSNGLVLDKNGNKMSKHLGNAVDPFGVIEKYGIDPVRWYMMTNSSPWDNLKFDEAG
;
A
#
# COMPACT_ATOMS: atom_id res chain seq x y z
N MET A 1 -15.88 -7.88 2.85
CA MET A 1 -15.64 -6.54 2.27
C MET A 1 -16.93 -5.82 1.89
N SER A 2 -17.83 -6.40 1.09
CA SER A 2 -19.08 -5.74 0.66
C SER A 2 -19.99 -5.36 1.83
N GLU A 3 -20.16 -6.22 2.82
CA GLU A 3 -20.94 -5.95 4.03
C GLU A 3 -20.31 -4.81 4.84
N LEU A 4 -19.01 -4.87 5.12
CA LEU A 4 -18.29 -3.83 5.83
C LEU A 4 -18.37 -2.47 5.12
N ASN A 5 -18.36 -2.43 3.79
CA ASN A 5 -18.52 -1.19 3.02
C ASN A 5 -19.85 -0.47 3.34
N THR A 6 -20.92 -1.20 3.72
CA THR A 6 -22.20 -0.59 4.06
C THR A 6 -22.14 0.26 5.33
N THR A 7 -21.15 0.06 6.18
CA THR A 7 -20.93 0.80 7.43
C THR A 7 -20.14 2.10 7.21
N ILE A 8 -19.53 2.29 6.03
CA ILE A 8 -18.72 3.47 5.69
C ILE A 8 -19.64 4.61 5.25
N ARG A 9 -19.40 5.80 5.79
CA ARG A 9 -20.12 7.03 5.38
C ARG A 9 -19.48 7.65 4.16
N TRP A 10 -20.02 7.36 2.99
CA TRP A 10 -19.54 7.91 1.73
C TRP A 10 -20.16 9.27 1.36
N LYS A 11 -19.34 10.16 0.83
CA LYS A 11 -19.73 11.38 0.12
C LYS A 11 -19.06 11.42 -1.26
N PRO A 12 -19.85 11.32 -2.36
CA PRO A 12 -21.30 11.07 -2.38
C PRO A 12 -21.61 9.61 -2.02
N GLN A 13 -22.80 9.35 -1.48
CA GLN A 13 -23.24 8.01 -1.13
C GLN A 13 -23.26 7.06 -2.35
N SER A 14 -23.59 7.60 -3.53
CA SER A 14 -23.60 6.86 -4.79
C SER A 14 -22.25 6.27 -5.18
N THR A 15 -21.13 6.82 -4.74
CA THR A 15 -19.80 6.21 -4.94
C THR A 15 -19.66 4.93 -4.13
N GLY A 16 -20.08 4.95 -2.86
CA GLY A 16 -20.01 3.78 -1.98
C GLY A 16 -20.93 2.64 -2.39
N THR A 17 -22.19 2.94 -2.73
CA THR A 17 -23.18 1.93 -3.13
C THR A 17 -23.04 1.52 -4.61
N GLY A 18 -22.62 2.42 -5.47
CA GLY A 18 -22.50 2.21 -6.91
C GLY A 18 -21.08 1.79 -7.30
N ARG A 19 -20.21 2.76 -7.57
CA ARG A 19 -18.89 2.50 -8.17
C ARG A 19 -18.00 1.59 -7.33
N PHE A 20 -17.95 1.78 -6.02
CA PHE A 20 -17.14 0.96 -5.11
C PHE A 20 -17.88 -0.32 -4.72
N GLY A 21 -19.14 -0.24 -4.25
CA GLY A 21 -19.92 -1.40 -3.83
C GLY A 21 -20.06 -2.45 -4.92
N LYS A 22 -20.47 -2.05 -6.14
CA LYS A 22 -20.57 -2.98 -7.28
C LYS A 22 -19.22 -3.57 -7.69
N TRP A 23 -18.12 -2.87 -7.46
CA TRP A 23 -16.78 -3.42 -7.65
C TRP A 23 -16.51 -4.54 -6.66
N LEU A 24 -16.80 -4.33 -5.38
CA LEU A 24 -16.60 -5.34 -4.34
C LEU A 24 -17.45 -6.59 -4.55
N GLU A 25 -18.69 -6.44 -5.05
CA GLU A 25 -19.59 -7.56 -5.36
C GLU A 25 -19.06 -8.45 -6.50
N ASN A 26 -18.31 -7.86 -7.44
CA ASN A 26 -17.78 -8.54 -8.63
C ASN A 26 -16.26 -8.64 -8.59
N LEU A 27 -15.68 -8.67 -7.39
CA LEU A 27 -14.24 -8.66 -7.22
C LEU A 27 -13.61 -9.97 -7.72
N ASN A 28 -12.58 -9.84 -8.55
CA ASN A 28 -11.70 -10.93 -8.92
C ASN A 28 -10.49 -10.98 -7.96
N ASP A 29 -9.73 -12.06 -8.05
CA ASP A 29 -8.51 -12.23 -7.28
C ASP A 29 -7.53 -11.07 -7.53
N TRP A 30 -6.93 -10.60 -6.44
CA TRP A 30 -5.86 -9.63 -6.51
C TRP A 30 -4.52 -10.36 -6.56
N ASN A 31 -3.92 -10.42 -7.74
CA ASN A 31 -2.57 -10.95 -7.89
C ASN A 31 -1.57 -9.98 -7.24
N LEU A 32 -0.91 -10.44 -6.18
CA LEU A 32 0.07 -9.65 -5.43
C LEU A 32 1.48 -9.68 -6.03
N SER A 33 1.79 -10.64 -6.90
CA SER A 33 3.14 -10.73 -7.49
C SER A 33 3.34 -9.79 -8.67
N ARG A 34 4.55 -9.22 -8.77
CA ARG A 34 4.97 -8.35 -9.88
C ARG A 34 6.36 -8.75 -10.35
N SER A 35 6.47 -9.07 -11.64
CA SER A 35 7.74 -9.36 -12.28
C SER A 35 8.49 -8.06 -12.59
N ARG A 36 9.12 -7.49 -11.56
CA ARG A 36 9.90 -6.25 -11.61
C ARG A 36 11.20 -6.42 -10.83
N PHE A 37 12.15 -5.50 -11.04
CA PHE A 37 13.42 -5.53 -10.32
C PHE A 37 13.38 -4.80 -8.99
N TRP A 38 12.76 -3.61 -8.92
CA TRP A 38 12.73 -2.79 -7.71
C TRP A 38 11.35 -2.71 -7.06
N GLY A 39 11.33 -2.90 -5.75
CA GLY A 39 10.16 -2.86 -4.88
C GLY A 39 10.31 -3.84 -3.72
N THR A 40 9.26 -4.02 -2.92
CA THR A 40 9.21 -4.94 -1.78
C THR A 40 9.27 -6.39 -2.25
N PRO A 41 10.30 -7.17 -1.91
CA PRO A 41 10.40 -8.57 -2.30
C PRO A 41 9.29 -9.45 -1.70
N LEU A 42 8.78 -10.40 -2.47
CA LEU A 42 7.90 -11.44 -1.90
C LEU A 42 8.69 -12.25 -0.87
N PRO A 43 8.19 -12.39 0.38
CA PRO A 43 8.88 -13.12 1.44
C PRO A 43 8.66 -14.63 1.34
N ILE A 44 8.76 -15.20 0.14
CA ILE A 44 8.49 -16.61 -0.14
C ILE A 44 9.73 -17.29 -0.66
N TRP A 45 10.12 -18.38 0.00
CA TRP A 45 11.20 -19.28 -0.44
C TRP A 45 10.61 -20.61 -0.87
N ARG A 46 11.16 -21.17 -1.94
CA ARG A 46 10.71 -22.44 -2.52
C ARG A 46 11.89 -23.36 -2.80
N SER A 47 11.72 -24.65 -2.48
CA SER A 47 12.65 -25.70 -2.87
C SER A 47 12.35 -26.23 -4.28
N GLU A 48 13.31 -26.93 -4.87
CA GLU A 48 13.10 -27.62 -6.17
C GLU A 48 12.04 -28.75 -6.07
N THR A 49 11.77 -29.23 -4.87
CA THR A 49 10.76 -30.27 -4.59
C THR A 49 9.37 -29.69 -4.32
N GLY A 50 9.21 -28.37 -4.40
CA GLY A 50 7.91 -27.67 -4.25
C GLY A 50 7.53 -27.34 -2.82
N GLU A 51 8.43 -27.54 -1.83
CA GLU A 51 8.22 -27.06 -0.46
C GLU A 51 8.30 -25.52 -0.45
N GLU A 52 7.38 -24.87 0.25
CA GLU A 52 7.28 -23.41 0.33
C GLU A 52 7.39 -22.92 1.77
N LYS A 53 8.04 -21.79 1.96
CA LYS A 53 8.15 -21.11 3.25
C LYS A 53 7.89 -19.62 3.06
N CYS A 54 6.88 -19.08 3.75
CA CYS A 54 6.63 -17.66 3.84
C CYS A 54 7.27 -17.11 5.12
N ILE A 55 8.06 -16.07 5.01
CA ILE A 55 8.74 -15.43 6.13
C ILE A 55 7.90 -14.27 6.65
N GLU A 56 7.54 -14.30 7.91
CA GLU A 56 6.61 -13.37 8.57
C GLU A 56 7.31 -12.20 9.24
N SER A 57 8.62 -12.31 9.50
CA SER A 57 9.38 -11.24 10.18
C SER A 57 10.87 -11.34 9.90
N ILE A 58 11.60 -10.23 10.14
CA ILE A 58 13.07 -10.22 10.03
C ILE A 58 13.70 -11.12 11.10
N GLN A 59 13.09 -11.24 12.29
CA GLN A 59 13.50 -12.19 13.31
C GLN A 59 13.46 -13.63 12.77
N GLN A 60 12.34 -14.02 12.19
CA GLN A 60 12.20 -15.35 11.59
C GLN A 60 13.21 -15.56 10.46
N LEU A 61 13.40 -14.56 9.58
CA LEU A 61 14.40 -14.64 8.53
C LEU A 61 15.80 -14.89 9.09
N TYR A 62 16.17 -14.16 10.14
CA TYR A 62 17.46 -14.33 10.82
C TYR A 62 17.63 -15.76 11.35
N ASP A 63 16.62 -16.28 12.05
CA ASP A 63 16.65 -17.62 12.64
C ASP A 63 16.71 -18.73 11.57
N GLU A 64 15.96 -18.55 10.47
CA GLU A 64 15.96 -19.48 9.33
C GLU A 64 17.31 -19.47 8.60
N ILE A 65 17.99 -18.31 8.51
CA ILE A 65 19.36 -18.25 7.97
C ILE A 65 20.33 -19.00 8.89
N GLU A 66 20.23 -18.84 10.23
CA GLU A 66 21.07 -19.60 11.18
C GLU A 66 20.85 -21.12 11.05
N LEU A 67 19.59 -21.57 10.82
CA LEU A 67 19.30 -22.98 10.52
C LEU A 67 19.94 -23.41 9.19
N SER A 68 19.90 -22.54 8.18
CA SER A 68 20.49 -22.80 6.87
C SER A 68 22.02 -22.91 6.92
N VAL A 69 22.66 -22.10 7.75
CA VAL A 69 24.10 -22.20 8.03
C VAL A 69 24.43 -23.53 8.70
N LYS A 70 23.65 -23.94 9.72
CA LYS A 70 23.84 -25.24 10.38
C LYS A 70 23.64 -26.42 9.45
N ALA A 71 22.73 -26.31 8.49
CA ALA A 71 22.45 -27.34 7.49
C ALA A 71 23.50 -27.35 6.34
N GLY A 72 24.38 -26.33 6.27
CA GLY A 72 25.40 -26.24 5.21
C GLY A 72 24.89 -25.65 3.90
N ASN A 73 23.66 -25.12 3.86
CA ASN A 73 23.08 -24.46 2.68
C ASN A 73 23.50 -22.97 2.56
N MET A 74 23.96 -22.36 3.64
CA MET A 74 24.58 -21.04 3.70
C MET A 74 25.95 -21.12 4.40
N SER A 75 26.92 -20.30 3.98
CA SER A 75 28.24 -20.23 4.62
C SER A 75 28.22 -19.38 5.90
N SER A 76 27.37 -18.37 5.95
CA SER A 76 27.24 -17.43 7.07
C SER A 76 25.88 -16.73 7.03
N ASN A 77 25.55 -16.03 8.11
CA ASN A 77 24.37 -15.20 8.17
C ASN A 77 24.71 -13.74 7.81
N PRO A 78 24.29 -13.23 6.63
CA PRO A 78 24.65 -11.87 6.18
C PRO A 78 24.06 -10.76 7.05
N LEU A 79 22.93 -10.99 7.75
CA LEU A 79 22.36 -10.02 8.69
C LEU A 79 23.25 -9.88 9.92
N LYS A 80 23.72 -11.03 10.44
CA LYS A 80 24.65 -11.08 11.60
C LYS A 80 26.01 -10.45 11.29
N GLU A 81 26.54 -10.70 10.10
CA GLU A 81 27.81 -10.08 9.67
C GLU A 81 27.75 -8.57 9.61
N LYS A 82 26.58 -8.01 9.27
CA LYS A 82 26.34 -6.56 9.29
C LYS A 82 26.03 -6.02 10.68
N GLY A 83 26.03 -6.86 11.71
CA GLY A 83 25.76 -6.48 13.08
C GLY A 83 24.28 -6.19 13.38
N PHE A 84 23.37 -6.72 12.56
CA PHE A 84 21.94 -6.65 12.86
C PHE A 84 21.60 -7.46 14.12
N VAL A 85 20.81 -6.85 15.01
CA VAL A 85 20.36 -7.47 16.26
C VAL A 85 18.86 -7.72 16.20
N PRO A 86 18.41 -8.99 16.14
CA PRO A 86 16.99 -9.33 16.20
C PRO A 86 16.32 -8.77 17.46
N GLY A 87 15.12 -8.20 17.30
CA GLY A 87 14.35 -7.61 18.40
C GLY A 87 14.74 -6.18 18.77
N ASP A 88 15.78 -5.62 18.18
CA ASP A 88 16.10 -4.20 18.26
C ASP A 88 15.46 -3.47 17.07
N TYR A 89 14.39 -2.70 17.33
CA TYR A 89 13.59 -1.99 16.33
C TYR A 89 14.08 -0.56 16.07
N SER A 90 15.28 -0.21 16.55
CA SER A 90 15.86 1.11 16.31
C SER A 90 16.18 1.33 14.81
N ASP A 91 16.05 2.57 14.36
CA ASP A 91 16.44 2.97 13.00
C ASP A 91 17.92 2.65 12.72
N GLU A 92 18.80 2.83 13.72
CA GLU A 92 20.21 2.52 13.60
C GLU A 92 20.45 1.04 13.28
N ASN A 93 19.66 0.13 13.89
CA ASN A 93 19.77 -1.31 13.65
C ASN A 93 19.24 -1.67 12.27
N TYR A 94 18.12 -1.08 11.86
CA TYR A 94 17.51 -1.37 10.54
C TYR A 94 18.33 -0.80 9.38
N HIS A 95 19.05 0.30 9.55
CA HIS A 95 19.96 0.84 8.53
C HIS A 95 21.18 -0.05 8.23
N LYS A 96 21.45 -1.07 9.05
CA LYS A 96 22.55 -2.03 8.81
C LYS A 96 22.21 -3.03 7.70
N ILE A 97 20.94 -3.22 7.37
CA ILE A 97 20.50 -4.26 6.43
C ILE A 97 19.73 -3.64 5.26
N ASP A 98 19.73 -4.35 4.15
CA ASP A 98 18.93 -4.06 2.99
C ASP A 98 18.32 -5.37 2.49
N LEU A 99 16.99 -5.44 2.46
CA LEU A 99 16.23 -6.60 2.03
C LEU A 99 15.68 -6.46 0.60
N HIS A 100 16.06 -5.40 -0.13
CA HIS A 100 15.73 -5.29 -1.54
C HIS A 100 16.56 -6.26 -2.39
N ARG A 101 16.13 -6.46 -3.61
CA ARG A 101 16.96 -7.10 -4.63
C ARG A 101 18.17 -6.22 -4.95
N PRO A 102 19.35 -6.79 -5.20
CA PRO A 102 19.65 -8.24 -5.28
C PRO A 102 20.07 -8.88 -3.94
N TYR A 103 20.11 -8.13 -2.85
CA TYR A 103 20.70 -8.58 -1.58
C TYR A 103 19.94 -9.78 -0.98
N VAL A 104 18.62 -9.69 -0.91
CA VAL A 104 17.77 -10.76 -0.35
C VAL A 104 17.77 -12.02 -1.22
N ASP A 105 18.02 -11.90 -2.53
CA ASP A 105 18.02 -13.02 -3.47
C ASP A 105 19.17 -14.02 -3.21
N ASN A 106 20.22 -13.58 -2.49
CA ASN A 106 21.36 -14.43 -2.14
C ASN A 106 21.11 -15.26 -0.86
N ILE A 107 19.99 -15.04 -0.19
CA ILE A 107 19.62 -15.79 1.03
C ILE A 107 19.00 -17.11 0.60
N ILE A 108 19.66 -18.22 1.00
CA ILE A 108 19.17 -19.57 0.79
C ILE A 108 18.68 -20.10 2.14
N LEU A 109 17.42 -20.51 2.21
CA LEU A 109 16.85 -21.13 3.39
C LEU A 109 16.90 -22.67 3.26
N THR A 110 16.53 -23.35 4.35
CA THR A 110 16.50 -24.81 4.39
C THR A 110 15.06 -25.28 4.59
N SER A 111 14.63 -26.21 3.73
CA SER A 111 13.32 -26.86 3.87
C SER A 111 13.29 -27.86 5.03
N GLU A 112 12.09 -28.34 5.38
CA GLU A 112 11.94 -29.39 6.40
C GLU A 112 12.69 -30.68 6.03
N THR A 113 12.82 -30.96 4.74
CA THR A 113 13.57 -32.12 4.23
C THR A 113 15.07 -31.87 4.07
N GLY A 114 15.57 -30.69 4.51
CA GLY A 114 16.99 -30.30 4.43
C GLY A 114 17.44 -29.77 3.07
N LYS A 115 16.53 -29.58 2.12
CA LYS A 115 16.85 -29.08 0.78
C LYS A 115 17.02 -27.56 0.77
N PRO A 116 17.90 -27.01 -0.10
CA PRO A 116 18.02 -25.57 -0.25
C PRO A 116 16.74 -24.97 -0.86
N MET A 117 16.32 -23.81 -0.33
CA MET A 117 15.20 -23.06 -0.81
C MET A 117 15.66 -21.68 -1.30
N LYS A 118 15.25 -21.30 -2.49
CA LYS A 118 15.53 -19.98 -3.09
C LYS A 118 14.30 -19.09 -2.99
N ARG A 119 14.54 -17.80 -2.83
CA ARG A 119 13.45 -16.80 -2.80
C ARG A 119 12.76 -16.74 -4.17
N GLU A 120 11.43 -16.59 -4.14
CA GLU A 120 10.65 -16.24 -5.33
C GLU A 120 11.04 -14.85 -5.83
N LEU A 121 11.44 -14.73 -7.12
CA LEU A 121 12.07 -13.51 -7.64
C LEU A 121 11.11 -12.33 -7.81
N ASP A 122 9.81 -12.60 -7.88
CA ASP A 122 8.81 -11.54 -7.99
C ASP A 122 8.79 -10.62 -6.75
N LEU A 123 8.21 -9.45 -6.95
CA LEU A 123 8.02 -8.43 -5.93
C LEU A 123 6.55 -8.33 -5.56
N MET A 124 6.27 -7.72 -4.41
CA MET A 124 4.93 -7.35 -3.98
C MET A 124 4.38 -6.22 -4.86
N ASP A 125 3.09 -6.25 -5.13
CA ASP A 125 2.39 -5.12 -5.72
C ASP A 125 2.52 -3.88 -4.82
N VAL A 126 2.97 -2.77 -5.37
CA VAL A 126 3.10 -1.48 -4.64
C VAL A 126 1.78 -1.02 -4.00
N TRP A 127 0.65 -1.47 -4.53
CA TRP A 127 -0.66 -1.22 -3.92
C TRP A 127 -0.87 -1.98 -2.61
N PHE A 128 -0.18 -3.09 -2.41
CA PHE A 128 -0.13 -3.76 -1.11
C PHE A 128 0.65 -2.92 -0.09
N ASP A 129 1.80 -2.37 -0.49
CA ASP A 129 2.60 -1.50 0.37
C ASP A 129 1.77 -0.30 0.84
N SER A 130 1.14 0.41 -0.11
CA SER A 130 0.30 1.58 0.21
C SER A 130 -0.95 1.22 1.03
N GLY A 131 -1.56 0.07 0.76
CA GLY A 131 -2.71 -0.44 1.51
C GLY A 131 -2.37 -0.92 2.91
N SER A 132 -1.11 -1.28 3.16
CA SER A 132 -0.60 -1.69 4.46
C SER A 132 -0.27 -0.51 5.38
N MET A 133 -0.31 0.73 4.88
CA MET A 133 0.11 1.93 5.60
C MET A 133 -0.44 2.03 7.03
N PRO A 134 -1.73 1.77 7.33
CA PRO A 134 -2.25 1.90 8.69
C PRO A 134 -1.53 1.03 9.71
N PHE A 135 -1.00 -0.11 9.28
CA PHE A 135 -0.26 -1.08 10.09
C PHE A 135 1.24 -0.82 10.04
N ALA A 136 1.78 -0.62 8.85
CA ALA A 136 3.20 -0.49 8.61
C ALA A 136 3.80 0.77 9.27
N GLN A 137 3.10 1.90 9.24
CA GLN A 137 3.59 3.17 9.80
C GLN A 137 3.87 3.13 11.31
N ILE A 138 3.26 2.20 12.03
CA ILE A 138 3.43 2.02 13.48
C ILE A 138 4.16 0.72 13.82
N HIS A 139 4.68 0.02 12.80
CA HIS A 139 5.39 -1.25 12.91
C HIS A 139 4.56 -2.37 13.58
N TYR A 140 3.23 -2.37 13.31
CA TYR A 140 2.35 -3.45 13.78
C TYR A 140 2.68 -4.79 13.06
N PRO A 141 2.68 -5.95 13.73
CA PRO A 141 2.29 -6.20 15.12
C PRO A 141 3.46 -6.19 16.12
N PHE A 142 4.65 -5.76 15.73
CA PHE A 142 5.86 -5.85 16.56
C PHE A 142 5.93 -4.73 17.60
N GLU A 143 5.49 -3.53 17.24
CA GLU A 143 5.42 -2.36 18.11
C GLU A 143 4.00 -1.77 18.09
N ASN A 144 3.72 -0.85 19.02
CA ASN A 144 2.51 -0.01 19.06
C ASN A 144 1.18 -0.78 18.88
N ARG A 145 1.11 -2.06 19.27
CA ARG A 145 -0.05 -2.94 19.07
C ARG A 145 -1.35 -2.33 19.57
N ASP A 146 -1.31 -1.63 20.69
CA ASP A 146 -2.47 -1.01 21.32
C ASP A 146 -3.20 -0.03 20.40
N GLN A 147 -2.48 0.63 19.49
CA GLN A 147 -3.06 1.56 18.53
C GLN A 147 -4.10 0.89 17.62
N ILE A 148 -3.83 -0.36 17.25
CA ILE A 148 -4.71 -1.19 16.41
C ILE A 148 -5.63 -2.04 17.29
N ASP A 149 -5.09 -2.79 18.24
CA ASP A 149 -5.83 -3.80 19.00
C ASP A 149 -6.90 -3.19 19.90
N LYS A 150 -6.68 -1.96 20.39
CA LYS A 150 -7.65 -1.19 21.20
C LYS A 150 -8.41 -0.14 20.40
N ASN A 151 -8.28 -0.12 19.08
CA ASN A 151 -8.93 0.84 18.18
C ASN A 151 -8.65 2.32 18.54
N LEU A 152 -7.42 2.65 18.94
CA LEU A 152 -7.05 4.02 19.32
C LEU A 152 -6.81 4.92 18.10
N SER A 153 -6.19 4.38 17.04
CA SER A 153 -5.91 5.10 15.79
C SER A 153 -6.43 4.40 14.53
N PHE A 154 -7.08 3.25 14.69
CA PHE A 154 -7.63 2.44 13.60
C PHE A 154 -9.03 1.94 13.97
N PRO A 155 -10.00 1.93 13.02
CA PRO A 155 -9.93 2.53 11.68
C PRO A 155 -9.85 4.05 11.70
N ALA A 156 -9.32 4.66 10.63
CA ALA A 156 -9.24 6.12 10.49
C ALA A 156 -10.65 6.75 10.51
N ASP A 157 -10.80 7.92 11.10
CA ASP A 157 -12.10 8.60 11.15
C ASP A 157 -12.52 9.12 9.78
N PHE A 158 -11.56 9.52 8.94
CA PHE A 158 -11.83 10.19 7.67
C PHE A 158 -10.69 9.95 6.65
N ILE A 159 -11.09 9.83 5.36
CA ILE A 159 -10.18 9.85 4.20
C ILE A 159 -10.81 10.65 3.06
N ALA A 160 -9.99 11.39 2.30
CA ALA A 160 -10.43 12.15 1.13
C ALA A 160 -9.42 12.00 0.00
N GLU A 161 -9.86 11.41 -1.12
CA GLU A 161 -9.06 11.21 -2.33
C GLU A 161 -9.96 11.28 -3.58
N GLY A 162 -9.37 11.26 -4.76
CA GLY A 162 -10.11 11.25 -6.02
C GLY A 162 -10.98 10.00 -6.20
N VAL A 163 -12.03 10.12 -6.97
CA VAL A 163 -12.98 9.01 -7.26
C VAL A 163 -12.32 7.81 -7.95
N ASP A 164 -11.19 8.02 -8.62
CA ASP A 164 -10.38 6.95 -9.22
C ASP A 164 -9.82 5.98 -8.16
N GLN A 165 -9.63 6.44 -6.92
CA GLN A 165 -9.14 5.61 -5.80
C GLN A 165 -10.11 4.53 -5.35
N THR A 166 -11.33 4.51 -5.86
CA THR A 166 -12.23 3.34 -5.76
C THR A 166 -11.68 2.09 -6.44
N ARG A 167 -10.68 2.23 -7.32
CA ARG A 167 -9.93 1.17 -7.98
C ARG A 167 -8.44 1.18 -7.60
N GLY A 168 -8.08 1.90 -6.57
CA GLY A 168 -6.73 2.07 -6.04
C GLY A 168 -6.73 2.02 -4.53
N TRP A 169 -6.33 3.11 -3.88
CA TRP A 169 -6.05 3.12 -2.45
C TRP A 169 -7.25 2.84 -1.56
N PHE A 170 -8.45 3.33 -1.88
CA PHE A 170 -9.65 2.97 -1.11
C PHE A 170 -9.87 1.45 -1.06
N PHE A 171 -9.66 0.79 -2.20
CA PHE A 171 -9.80 -0.66 -2.29
C PHE A 171 -8.73 -1.39 -1.49
N THR A 172 -7.45 -1.07 -1.70
CA THR A 172 -6.36 -1.81 -1.08
C THR A 172 -6.31 -1.64 0.43
N LEU A 173 -6.59 -0.43 0.95
CA LEU A 173 -6.79 -0.20 2.38
C LEU A 173 -7.92 -1.07 2.95
N HIS A 174 -9.09 -1.08 2.27
CA HIS A 174 -10.25 -1.83 2.71
C HIS A 174 -10.02 -3.35 2.67
N ALA A 175 -9.34 -3.84 1.63
CA ALA A 175 -9.00 -5.25 1.47
C ALA A 175 -8.09 -5.74 2.59
N ILE A 176 -6.98 -5.02 2.85
CA ILE A 176 -6.01 -5.39 3.88
C ILE A 176 -6.63 -5.29 5.28
N ALA A 177 -7.38 -4.22 5.56
CA ALA A 177 -8.09 -4.06 6.82
C ALA A 177 -9.08 -5.20 7.08
N THR A 178 -9.84 -5.60 6.06
CA THR A 178 -10.76 -6.74 6.17
C THR A 178 -10.01 -8.05 6.46
N MET A 179 -8.92 -8.32 5.74
CA MET A 179 -8.15 -9.56 5.93
C MET A 179 -7.48 -9.66 7.31
N ILE A 180 -6.94 -8.54 7.81
CA ILE A 180 -6.17 -8.54 9.06
C ILE A 180 -7.06 -8.37 10.30
N ARG A 181 -8.12 -7.54 10.20
CA ARG A 181 -8.91 -7.10 11.35
C ARG A 181 -10.41 -7.35 11.25
N ASP A 182 -10.89 -7.91 10.13
CA ASP A 182 -12.33 -8.00 9.84
C ASP A 182 -13.04 -6.65 10.05
N SER A 183 -12.42 -5.57 9.57
CA SER A 183 -12.81 -4.19 9.83
C SER A 183 -12.70 -3.33 8.56
N VAL A 184 -13.34 -2.16 8.60
CA VAL A 184 -13.07 -1.09 7.64
C VAL A 184 -11.73 -0.43 7.96
N ALA A 185 -11.04 0.13 6.96
CA ALA A 185 -9.84 0.93 7.18
C ALA A 185 -10.15 2.38 7.58
N TYR A 186 -11.33 2.87 7.23
CA TYR A 186 -11.79 4.24 7.44
C TYR A 186 -13.32 4.27 7.64
N LYS A 187 -13.80 5.21 8.46
CA LYS A 187 -15.22 5.35 8.84
C LYS A 187 -15.99 6.28 7.92
N ALA A 188 -15.32 7.28 7.35
CA ALA A 188 -15.92 8.25 6.44
C ALA A 188 -15.00 8.56 5.27
N VAL A 189 -15.61 8.74 4.08
CA VAL A 189 -14.90 9.02 2.83
C VAL A 189 -15.52 10.22 2.14
N VAL A 190 -14.69 11.17 1.70
CA VAL A 190 -15.04 12.10 0.65
C VAL A 190 -14.32 11.63 -0.62
N SER A 191 -15.11 11.21 -1.60
CA SER A 191 -14.60 10.81 -2.92
C SER A 191 -14.66 12.02 -3.83
N ASN A 192 -13.53 12.70 -3.99
CA ASN A 192 -13.44 13.93 -4.74
C ASN A 192 -13.75 13.73 -6.22
N GLY A 193 -14.48 14.67 -6.81
CA GLY A 193 -14.72 14.74 -8.24
C GLY A 193 -13.46 15.08 -9.03
N LEU A 194 -13.57 15.00 -10.35
CA LEU A 194 -12.46 15.36 -11.25
C LEU A 194 -12.45 16.85 -11.54
N VAL A 195 -11.26 17.41 -11.73
CA VAL A 195 -11.08 18.72 -12.35
C VAL A 195 -11.08 18.52 -13.87
N LEU A 196 -12.06 19.10 -14.54
CA LEU A 196 -12.28 19.00 -15.98
C LEU A 196 -11.90 20.33 -16.65
N ASP A 197 -11.71 20.33 -17.95
CA ASP A 197 -11.58 21.58 -18.70
C ASP A 197 -12.89 22.38 -18.68
N LYS A 198 -12.87 23.61 -19.17
CA LYS A 198 -14.04 24.49 -19.22
C LYS A 198 -15.26 23.91 -19.95
N ASN A 199 -15.03 22.97 -20.87
CA ASN A 199 -16.08 22.32 -21.65
C ASN A 199 -16.61 21.05 -20.90
N GLY A 200 -15.97 20.66 -19.80
CA GLY A 200 -16.34 19.45 -19.05
C GLY A 200 -15.67 18.19 -19.55
N ASN A 201 -14.60 18.27 -20.34
CA ASN A 201 -13.82 17.13 -20.78
C ASN A 201 -12.69 16.83 -19.79
N LYS A 202 -12.32 15.55 -19.68
CA LYS A 202 -11.16 15.14 -18.89
C LYS A 202 -9.90 15.78 -19.44
N MET A 203 -9.11 16.43 -18.58
CA MET A 203 -7.83 17.01 -18.96
C MET A 203 -6.82 15.91 -19.32
N SER A 204 -6.09 16.10 -20.40
CA SER A 204 -5.05 15.21 -20.87
C SER A 204 -3.95 16.00 -21.59
N LYS A 205 -2.70 15.65 -21.33
CA LYS A 205 -1.55 16.22 -22.04
C LYS A 205 -1.62 15.95 -23.55
N HIS A 206 -2.14 14.78 -23.95
CA HIS A 206 -2.31 14.44 -25.37
C HIS A 206 -3.33 15.30 -26.10
N LEU A 207 -4.38 15.74 -25.40
CA LEU A 207 -5.42 16.61 -25.98
C LEU A 207 -5.05 18.09 -25.91
N GLY A 208 -3.97 18.44 -25.23
CA GLY A 208 -3.53 19.83 -25.06
C GLY A 208 -4.51 20.71 -24.24
N ASN A 209 -5.46 20.10 -23.54
CA ASN A 209 -6.45 20.80 -22.71
C ASN A 209 -6.11 20.74 -21.20
N ALA A 210 -4.92 20.28 -20.84
CA ALA A 210 -4.46 20.29 -19.46
C ALA A 210 -3.99 21.70 -19.09
N VAL A 211 -4.50 22.23 -17.98
CA VAL A 211 -4.06 23.49 -17.39
C VAL A 211 -2.88 23.21 -16.48
N ASP A 212 -1.82 24.00 -16.61
CA ASP A 212 -0.68 23.93 -15.68
C ASP A 212 -1.05 24.67 -14.38
N PRO A 213 -1.19 23.97 -13.26
CA PRO A 213 -1.57 24.59 -11.99
C PRO A 213 -0.54 25.58 -11.49
N PHE A 214 0.75 25.37 -11.76
CA PHE A 214 1.81 26.28 -11.34
C PHE A 214 1.77 27.60 -12.13
N GLY A 215 1.52 27.55 -13.42
CA GLY A 215 1.32 28.76 -14.23
C GLY A 215 0.13 29.60 -13.78
N VAL A 216 -0.99 28.93 -13.40
CA VAL A 216 -2.17 29.63 -12.84
C VAL A 216 -1.85 30.23 -11.47
N ILE A 217 -1.13 29.50 -10.59
CA ILE A 217 -0.72 30.01 -9.27
C ILE A 217 0.24 31.19 -9.40
N GLU A 218 1.18 31.14 -10.33
CA GLU A 218 2.10 32.25 -10.60
C GLU A 218 1.37 33.52 -11.05
N LYS A 219 0.34 33.35 -11.88
CA LYS A 219 -0.44 34.46 -12.44
C LYS A 219 -1.41 35.10 -11.46
N TYR A 220 -2.11 34.29 -10.66
CA TYR A 220 -3.23 34.73 -9.82
C TYR A 220 -2.95 34.64 -8.32
N GLY A 221 -1.94 33.90 -7.92
CA GLY A 221 -1.67 33.56 -6.53
C GLY A 221 -2.37 32.26 -6.08
N ILE A 222 -1.84 31.64 -5.03
CA ILE A 222 -2.36 30.36 -4.52
C ILE A 222 -3.74 30.49 -3.87
N ASP A 223 -3.99 31.57 -3.13
CA ASP A 223 -5.24 31.74 -2.38
C ASP A 223 -6.46 31.93 -3.30
N PRO A 224 -6.42 32.75 -4.37
CA PRO A 224 -7.49 32.80 -5.35
C PRO A 224 -7.77 31.46 -6.02
N VAL A 225 -6.74 30.70 -6.38
CA VAL A 225 -6.91 29.38 -7.02
C VAL A 225 -7.60 28.41 -6.05
N ARG A 226 -7.17 28.35 -4.79
CA ARG A 226 -7.81 27.53 -3.76
C ARG A 226 -9.25 27.95 -3.52
N TRP A 227 -9.50 29.24 -3.44
CA TRP A 227 -10.85 29.79 -3.25
C TRP A 227 -11.77 29.39 -4.41
N TYR A 228 -11.29 29.55 -5.65
CA TYR A 228 -12.01 29.11 -6.84
C TYR A 228 -12.42 27.63 -6.77
N MET A 229 -11.47 26.76 -6.41
CA MET A 229 -11.73 25.34 -6.32
C MET A 229 -12.72 24.96 -5.21
N MET A 230 -12.75 25.72 -4.11
CA MET A 230 -13.64 25.44 -2.99
C MET A 230 -15.05 25.97 -3.17
N THR A 231 -15.24 27.03 -3.96
CA THR A 231 -16.52 27.74 -4.07
C THR A 231 -17.33 27.36 -5.30
N ASN A 232 -16.71 26.85 -6.37
CA ASN A 232 -17.39 26.61 -7.63
C ASN A 232 -18.06 25.23 -7.76
N SER A 233 -17.73 24.28 -6.89
CA SER A 233 -18.40 22.98 -6.84
C SER A 233 -18.24 22.34 -5.47
N SER A 234 -19.17 21.40 -5.12
CA SER A 234 -18.94 20.53 -3.97
C SER A 234 -17.72 19.65 -4.22
N PRO A 235 -16.95 19.26 -3.16
CA PRO A 235 -15.73 18.47 -3.34
C PRO A 235 -15.92 17.16 -4.13
N TRP A 236 -17.09 16.56 -4.04
CA TRP A 236 -17.43 15.29 -4.71
C TRP A 236 -18.01 15.47 -6.12
N ASP A 237 -18.29 16.71 -6.55
CA ASP A 237 -18.75 17.00 -7.89
C ASP A 237 -17.57 17.35 -8.82
N ASN A 238 -17.74 17.12 -10.11
CA ASN A 238 -16.72 17.51 -11.07
C ASN A 238 -16.65 19.03 -11.19
N LEU A 239 -15.46 19.58 -11.04
CA LEU A 239 -15.19 20.99 -11.24
C LEU A 239 -14.82 21.25 -12.70
N LYS A 240 -15.54 22.13 -13.40
CA LYS A 240 -15.10 22.67 -14.68
C LYS A 240 -14.20 23.87 -14.43
N PHE A 241 -12.92 23.72 -14.74
CA PHE A 241 -11.95 24.77 -14.54
C PHE A 241 -11.88 25.68 -15.77
N ASP A 242 -12.15 26.96 -15.57
CA ASP A 242 -11.97 28.00 -16.57
C ASP A 242 -11.07 29.11 -15.99
N GLU A 243 -9.92 29.32 -16.61
CA GLU A 243 -8.97 30.34 -16.16
C GLU A 243 -9.52 31.79 -16.32
N ALA A 244 -10.52 32.00 -17.18
CA ALA A 244 -11.14 33.29 -17.41
C ALA A 244 -12.33 33.55 -16.45
N GLY A 245 -12.71 32.58 -15.61
CA GLY A 245 -13.90 32.62 -14.73
C GLY A 245 -13.70 33.25 -13.36
#